data_5a21554bfb59466c121288c95c7d1e98
#
_entry.id   5a21554bfb59466c121288c95c7d1e98
#
_cell.length_a   1.000
_cell.length_b   1.000
_cell.length_c   1.000
_cell.angle_alpha   90.00
_cell.angle_beta   90.00
_cell.angle_gamma   90.00
#
_symmetry.space_group_name_H-M   'P 1'
#
loop_
_entity.id
_entity.type
_entity.pdbx_description
1 polymer ?
#
loop_
_entity_poly.entity_id
_entity_poly.type
_entity_poly.pdbx_seq_one_letter_code
_entity_poly.pdbx_strand_id
1 'polypeptide(L)'
;MFHCQDNNTEDLFRMLRRSDGNEFEESVIENWYRARTYVLKAMDSHGMFYQMIRQKKRVHVVIEVTSRQTIELMMSVARQIALLVHYPTFDDATGNNRTIITILFNKNDMALSAIKDFVSKEEYLYNLPRYCKCTIRDIEDDGAVVVYNEDSFLDIELELIGFDSKDFSKYKSTDVHTINDSWFLDKDFDETIDISMARRVNMVYNVGADFDNLPQDNPNTAKRYDKALVYFCYQQSPEDTQKKWDRIDTNQIGIKNKLSNVFCADCFPSRLIYVINESEEKVANSNLSNYLKREYPKVVDIVKANLKSLAKCEHARWNVEKLLLGFRPLSEEEHLEDEQLFGRDRTAYRKRLKNNGIHIDLCSYRDLRRINPGDMKYDCFLMVAMPRIILEYEKNNSLEKE
;
A
#
# COMPACT_ATOMS: atom_id res chain seq x y z
N MET A 1 0.50 -27.71 13.87
CA MET A 1 -0.03 -28.14 12.55
C MET A 1 -0.87 -27.00 11.96
N PHE A 2 -0.21 -25.89 11.57
CA PHE A 2 -0.88 -24.64 11.16
C PHE A 2 -0.37 -24.19 9.77
N HIS A 3 -0.40 -25.11 8.81
CA HIS A 3 0.06 -24.83 7.43
C HIS A 3 -1.01 -24.29 6.49
N CYS A 4 -2.22 -23.93 6.97
CA CYS A 4 -3.35 -23.77 6.07
C CYS A 4 -3.69 -22.33 5.66
N GLN A 5 -3.12 -21.28 6.30
CA GLN A 5 -3.56 -19.91 6.03
C GLN A 5 -2.63 -19.13 5.10
N ASP A 6 -1.38 -19.47 5.05
CA ASP A 6 -0.39 -18.74 4.26
C ASP A 6 -0.30 -19.20 2.81
N ASN A 7 -0.54 -20.45 2.54
CA ASN A 7 -0.70 -20.95 1.17
C ASN A 7 -1.67 -20.08 0.34
N ASN A 8 -2.66 -19.48 0.98
CA ASN A 8 -3.61 -18.60 0.31
C ASN A 8 -3.00 -17.29 -0.21
N THR A 9 -2.01 -16.70 0.49
CA THR A 9 -1.35 -15.47 0.01
C THR A 9 -0.38 -15.78 -1.10
N GLU A 10 0.43 -16.82 -0.95
CA GLU A 10 1.32 -17.30 -1.99
C GLU A 10 0.54 -17.72 -3.24
N ASP A 11 -0.58 -18.45 -3.06
CA ASP A 11 -1.47 -18.81 -4.16
C ASP A 11 -2.07 -17.60 -4.86
N LEU A 12 -2.41 -16.52 -4.13
CA LEU A 12 -2.89 -15.28 -4.74
C LEU A 12 -1.83 -14.63 -5.63
N PHE A 13 -0.58 -14.58 -5.19
CA PHE A 13 0.50 -14.07 -6.01
C PHE A 13 0.79 -14.97 -7.22
N ARG A 14 0.78 -16.30 -7.04
CA ARG A 14 0.96 -17.26 -8.14
C ARG A 14 -0.19 -17.24 -9.16
N MET A 15 -1.42 -16.93 -8.73
CA MET A 15 -2.57 -16.81 -9.62
C MET A 15 -2.48 -15.58 -10.55
N LEU A 16 -1.73 -14.54 -10.19
CA LEU A 16 -1.45 -13.42 -11.10
C LEU A 16 -0.82 -13.86 -12.40
N ARG A 17 0.01 -14.90 -12.37
CA ARG A 17 0.66 -15.47 -13.56
C ARG A 17 -0.30 -16.31 -14.41
N ARG A 18 -1.23 -17.03 -13.79
CA ARG A 18 -2.06 -18.04 -14.50
C ARG A 18 -3.15 -17.42 -15.35
N SER A 19 -3.54 -16.19 -15.06
CA SER A 19 -4.75 -15.63 -15.69
C SER A 19 -4.56 -15.16 -17.12
N ASP A 20 -3.34 -14.73 -17.58
CA ASP A 20 -3.12 -14.27 -18.98
C ASP A 20 -1.72 -14.55 -19.57
N GLY A 21 -0.92 -15.34 -18.92
CA GLY A 21 0.34 -15.87 -19.53
C GLY A 21 1.54 -14.91 -19.61
N ASN A 22 1.41 -13.62 -19.29
CA ASN A 22 2.47 -12.62 -19.57
C ASN A 22 2.77 -11.62 -18.47
N GLU A 23 2.15 -11.67 -17.28
CA GLU A 23 2.24 -10.50 -16.42
C GLU A 23 3.34 -10.50 -15.37
N PHE A 24 3.68 -11.65 -14.79
CA PHE A 24 4.77 -11.74 -13.81
C PHE A 24 5.52 -13.05 -13.93
N GLU A 25 6.83 -12.99 -13.91
CA GLU A 25 7.64 -14.20 -13.76
C GLU A 25 7.47 -14.79 -12.36
N GLU A 26 7.63 -16.10 -12.22
CA GLU A 26 7.47 -16.81 -10.95
C GLU A 26 8.43 -16.30 -9.88
N SER A 27 9.67 -15.99 -10.26
CA SER A 27 10.67 -15.38 -9.41
C SER A 27 10.24 -14.03 -8.83
N VAL A 28 9.55 -13.20 -9.63
CA VAL A 28 9.03 -11.89 -9.18
C VAL A 28 7.95 -12.08 -8.13
N ILE A 29 7.06 -13.05 -8.33
CA ILE A 29 5.97 -13.35 -7.41
C ILE A 29 6.52 -13.89 -6.09
N GLU A 30 7.44 -14.84 -6.16
CA GLU A 30 8.08 -15.41 -4.97
C GLU A 30 8.86 -14.34 -4.19
N ASN A 31 9.65 -13.54 -4.86
CA ASN A 31 10.37 -12.44 -4.23
C ASN A 31 9.45 -11.41 -3.61
N TRP A 32 8.31 -11.08 -4.23
CA TRP A 32 7.32 -10.18 -3.66
C TRP A 32 6.70 -10.74 -2.38
N TYR A 33 6.33 -12.01 -2.39
CA TYR A 33 5.82 -12.70 -1.22
C TYR A 33 6.83 -12.69 -0.05
N ARG A 34 8.08 -13.04 -0.32
CA ARG A 34 9.18 -13.00 0.67
C ARG A 34 9.41 -11.59 1.21
N ALA A 35 9.43 -10.60 0.32
CA ALA A 35 9.59 -9.20 0.70
C ALA A 35 8.45 -8.72 1.61
N ARG A 36 7.20 -9.09 1.32
CA ARG A 36 6.05 -8.77 2.16
C ARG A 36 6.22 -9.33 3.56
N THR A 37 6.49 -10.61 3.68
CA THR A 37 6.69 -11.29 4.97
C THR A 37 7.79 -10.61 5.79
N TYR A 38 8.92 -10.34 5.16
CA TYR A 38 10.05 -9.69 5.82
C TYR A 38 9.72 -8.26 6.28
N VAL A 39 9.19 -7.43 5.40
CA VAL A 39 8.90 -6.02 5.71
C VAL A 39 7.88 -5.90 6.83
N LEU A 40 6.82 -6.70 6.82
CA LEU A 40 5.83 -6.70 7.89
C LEU A 40 6.44 -7.12 9.23
N LYS A 41 7.27 -8.17 9.25
CA LYS A 41 7.99 -8.60 10.44
C LYS A 41 8.95 -7.52 10.97
N ALA A 42 9.68 -6.85 10.09
CA ALA A 42 10.58 -5.76 10.46
C ALA A 42 9.81 -4.55 11.00
N MET A 43 8.65 -4.23 10.46
CA MET A 43 7.77 -3.18 10.98
C MET A 43 7.29 -3.51 12.40
N ASP A 44 6.90 -4.74 12.65
CA ASP A 44 6.41 -5.20 13.95
C ASP A 44 7.53 -5.18 15.02
N SER A 45 8.71 -5.71 14.69
CA SER A 45 9.79 -5.87 15.64
C SER A 45 10.59 -4.61 15.92
N HIS A 46 10.72 -3.72 14.94
CA HIS A 46 11.61 -2.55 15.02
C HIS A 46 10.88 -1.21 14.98
N GLY A 47 9.56 -1.19 14.85
CA GLY A 47 8.79 0.05 14.70
C GLY A 47 9.28 0.88 13.52
N MET A 48 9.61 0.21 12.42
CA MET A 48 10.17 0.80 11.21
C MET A 48 9.37 2.05 10.81
N PHE A 49 10.04 3.15 10.51
CA PHE A 49 9.48 4.46 10.16
C PHE A 49 8.79 5.22 11.30
N TYR A 50 8.36 4.55 12.37
CA TYR A 50 7.60 5.20 13.44
C TYR A 50 8.35 6.35 14.10
N GLN A 51 9.63 6.19 14.38
CA GLN A 51 10.44 7.25 14.99
C GLN A 51 10.55 8.48 14.09
N MET A 52 10.72 8.30 12.80
CA MET A 52 10.78 9.39 11.82
C MET A 52 9.46 10.17 11.78
N ILE A 53 8.36 9.43 11.67
CA ILE A 53 7.01 10.02 11.66
C ILE A 53 6.75 10.80 12.95
N ARG A 54 7.07 10.22 14.10
CA ARG A 54 6.90 10.85 15.41
C ARG A 54 7.71 12.14 15.58
N GLN A 55 8.88 12.19 14.97
CA GLN A 55 9.71 13.39 14.99
C GLN A 55 9.26 14.44 13.96
N LYS A 56 8.15 14.20 13.25
CA LYS A 56 7.66 15.02 12.13
C LYS A 56 8.70 15.21 11.03
N LYS A 57 9.60 14.25 10.92
CA LYS A 57 10.59 14.20 9.85
C LYS A 57 9.98 13.54 8.62
N ARG A 58 10.51 13.91 7.46
CA ARG A 58 10.20 13.22 6.22
C ARG A 58 10.70 11.78 6.33
N VAL A 59 9.84 10.81 6.02
CA VAL A 59 10.26 9.41 6.01
C VAL A 59 11.18 9.19 4.80
N HIS A 60 12.37 8.65 5.09
CA HIS A 60 13.35 8.32 4.07
C HIS A 60 13.87 6.89 4.31
N VAL A 61 13.60 6.02 3.36
CA VAL A 61 14.03 4.63 3.37
C VAL A 61 15.09 4.43 2.31
N VAL A 62 16.21 3.85 2.68
CA VAL A 62 17.30 3.50 1.77
C VAL A 62 17.38 1.99 1.65
N ILE A 63 17.28 1.48 0.45
CA ILE A 63 17.41 0.07 0.10
C ILE A 63 18.77 -0.11 -0.57
N GLU A 64 19.66 -0.85 0.08
CA GLU A 64 21.02 -1.11 -0.41
C GLU A 64 21.04 -2.39 -1.21
N VAL A 65 21.37 -2.30 -2.49
CA VAL A 65 21.56 -3.44 -3.38
C VAL A 65 23.07 -3.65 -3.57
N THR A 66 23.63 -4.59 -2.86
CA THR A 66 25.08 -4.84 -2.86
C THR A 66 25.50 -5.84 -3.93
N SER A 67 24.57 -6.67 -4.43
CA SER A 67 24.85 -7.70 -5.42
C SER A 67 23.77 -7.74 -6.50
N ARG A 68 24.21 -8.03 -7.74
CA ARG A 68 23.28 -8.27 -8.85
C ARG A 68 22.32 -9.44 -8.57
N GLN A 69 22.74 -10.41 -7.76
CA GLN A 69 21.93 -11.59 -7.44
C GLN A 69 20.73 -11.26 -6.53
N THR A 70 20.83 -10.18 -5.74
CA THR A 70 19.78 -9.78 -4.79
C THR A 70 18.85 -8.68 -5.33
N ILE A 71 19.10 -8.17 -6.55
CA ILE A 71 18.37 -7.04 -7.10
C ILE A 71 16.85 -7.28 -7.14
N GLU A 72 16.43 -8.46 -7.60
CA GLU A 72 15.01 -8.80 -7.77
C GLU A 72 14.29 -8.80 -6.43
N LEU A 73 14.89 -9.39 -5.40
CA LEU A 73 14.36 -9.40 -4.05
C LEU A 73 14.31 -7.97 -3.49
N MET A 74 15.36 -7.17 -3.66
CA MET A 74 15.40 -5.80 -3.15
C MET A 74 14.43 -4.87 -3.87
N MET A 75 14.16 -5.09 -5.15
CA MET A 75 13.09 -4.40 -5.87
C MET A 75 11.71 -4.80 -5.35
N SER A 76 11.53 -6.06 -4.98
CA SER A 76 10.29 -6.52 -4.33
C SER A 76 10.13 -5.91 -2.93
N VAL A 77 11.22 -5.70 -2.20
CA VAL A 77 11.22 -4.92 -0.95
C VAL A 77 10.80 -3.48 -1.20
N ALA A 78 11.31 -2.84 -2.25
CA ALA A 78 10.90 -1.49 -2.63
C ALA A 78 9.40 -1.38 -2.93
N ARG A 79 8.82 -2.38 -3.62
CA ARG A 79 7.37 -2.49 -3.83
C ARG A 79 6.60 -2.54 -2.52
N GLN A 80 7.01 -3.42 -1.62
CA GLN A 80 6.33 -3.59 -0.35
C GLN A 80 6.43 -2.33 0.52
N ILE A 81 7.60 -1.67 0.52
CA ILE A 81 7.78 -0.38 1.18
C ILE A 81 6.85 0.67 0.56
N ALA A 82 6.82 0.78 -0.77
CA ALA A 82 5.97 1.73 -1.47
C ALA A 82 4.48 1.57 -1.13
N LEU A 83 4.02 0.34 -0.85
CA LEU A 83 2.64 0.06 -0.43
C LEU A 83 2.34 0.48 1.02
N LEU A 84 3.35 0.64 1.87
CA LEU A 84 3.15 0.85 3.31
C LEU A 84 3.38 2.30 3.77
N VAL A 85 4.16 3.09 3.04
CA VAL A 85 4.72 4.36 3.51
C VAL A 85 3.87 5.60 3.20
N HIS A 86 2.58 5.51 3.45
CA HIS A 86 1.61 6.58 3.21
C HIS A 86 1.20 7.25 4.51
N TYR A 87 1.57 8.53 4.69
CA TYR A 87 1.38 9.26 5.94
C TYR A 87 0.59 10.56 5.76
N PRO A 88 -0.16 11.00 6.78
CA PRO A 88 -1.01 12.19 6.72
C PRO A 88 -0.26 13.51 6.49
N THR A 89 1.07 13.50 6.64
CA THR A 89 1.93 14.69 6.51
C THR A 89 2.14 15.15 5.06
N PHE A 90 1.80 14.34 4.08
CA PHE A 90 1.92 14.71 2.67
C PHE A 90 0.96 15.85 2.30
N ASP A 91 1.49 16.87 1.66
CA ASP A 91 0.72 17.99 1.12
C ASP A 91 0.57 17.84 -0.39
N ASP A 92 -0.62 17.45 -0.84
CA ASP A 92 -0.94 17.25 -2.24
C ASP A 92 -1.04 18.56 -3.06
N ALA A 93 -1.16 19.71 -2.39
CA ALA A 93 -1.19 21.00 -3.08
C ALA A 93 0.21 21.48 -3.49
N THR A 94 1.21 21.19 -2.65
CA THR A 94 2.60 21.63 -2.87
C THR A 94 3.54 20.49 -3.26
N GLY A 95 3.09 19.22 -3.14
CA GLY A 95 3.93 18.05 -3.31
C GLY A 95 4.98 17.86 -2.20
N ASN A 96 4.87 18.61 -1.10
CA ASN A 96 5.81 18.53 0.02
C ASN A 96 5.59 17.29 0.88
N ASN A 97 6.65 16.88 1.57
CA ASN A 97 6.65 15.76 2.52
C ASN A 97 6.33 14.38 1.88
N ARG A 98 6.70 14.18 0.61
CA ARG A 98 6.69 12.83 0.04
C ARG A 98 7.62 11.92 0.84
N THR A 99 7.23 10.66 0.99
CA THR A 99 8.15 9.63 1.48
C THR A 99 9.19 9.33 0.41
N ILE A 100 10.47 9.33 0.76
CA ILE A 100 11.55 9.02 -0.16
C ILE A 100 11.91 7.54 -0.03
N ILE A 101 11.96 6.85 -1.14
CA ILE A 101 12.50 5.50 -1.26
C ILE A 101 13.73 5.59 -2.16
N THR A 102 14.91 5.50 -1.57
CA THR A 102 16.17 5.52 -2.30
C THR A 102 16.67 4.09 -2.50
N ILE A 103 16.93 3.72 -3.75
CA ILE A 103 17.54 2.44 -4.10
C ILE A 103 19.00 2.73 -4.49
N LEU A 104 19.91 2.24 -3.66
CA LEU A 104 21.35 2.40 -3.86
C LEU A 104 21.92 1.17 -4.55
N PHE A 105 22.55 1.39 -5.70
CA PHE A 105 23.20 0.32 -6.49
C PHE A 105 24.70 0.46 -6.44
N ASN A 106 25.38 -0.66 -6.15
CA ASN A 106 26.83 -0.73 -6.25
C ASN A 106 27.25 -0.69 -7.74
N LYS A 107 27.96 0.37 -8.15
CA LYS A 107 28.40 0.58 -9.54
C LYS A 107 29.37 -0.47 -10.04
N ASN A 108 30.15 -1.08 -9.14
CA ASN A 108 31.10 -2.11 -9.53
C ASN A 108 30.41 -3.38 -10.04
N ASP A 109 29.19 -3.63 -9.56
CA ASP A 109 28.41 -4.81 -9.92
C ASP A 109 27.34 -4.53 -10.96
N MET A 110 26.94 -3.25 -11.15
CA MET A 110 25.86 -2.92 -12.06
C MET A 110 25.99 -1.51 -12.65
N ALA A 111 26.11 -1.41 -13.97
CA ALA A 111 26.14 -0.14 -14.66
C ALA A 111 24.79 0.60 -14.55
N LEU A 112 24.83 1.94 -14.47
CA LEU A 112 23.63 2.78 -14.41
C LEU A 112 22.69 2.55 -15.60
N SER A 113 23.25 2.19 -16.79
CA SER A 113 22.44 1.80 -17.95
C SER A 113 21.54 0.60 -17.67
N ALA A 114 22.08 -0.43 -16.98
CA ALA A 114 21.30 -1.60 -16.60
C ALA A 114 20.20 -1.26 -15.60
N ILE A 115 20.45 -0.29 -14.70
CA ILE A 115 19.42 0.19 -13.76
C ILE A 115 18.33 0.94 -14.51
N LYS A 116 18.69 1.82 -15.46
CA LYS A 116 17.72 2.52 -16.32
C LYS A 116 16.89 1.53 -17.13
N ASP A 117 17.52 0.52 -17.72
CA ASP A 117 16.83 -0.54 -18.45
C ASP A 117 15.87 -1.32 -17.55
N PHE A 118 16.26 -1.59 -16.32
CA PHE A 118 15.48 -2.30 -15.35
C PHE A 118 14.22 -1.52 -14.92
N VAL A 119 14.36 -0.21 -14.71
CA VAL A 119 13.23 0.67 -14.38
C VAL A 119 12.30 0.86 -15.59
N SER A 120 12.86 0.90 -16.82
CA SER A 120 12.09 1.10 -18.06
C SER A 120 11.31 -0.15 -18.50
N LYS A 121 11.78 -1.34 -18.15
CA LYS A 121 11.18 -2.62 -18.59
C LYS A 121 9.93 -3.04 -17.85
N GLU A 122 9.47 -2.25 -16.89
CA GLU A 122 8.23 -2.53 -16.15
C GLU A 122 8.21 -3.82 -15.32
N GLU A 123 9.32 -4.57 -15.28
CA GLU A 123 9.34 -5.92 -14.69
C GLU A 123 9.09 -5.95 -13.19
N TYR A 124 9.56 -4.92 -12.46
CA TYR A 124 9.51 -4.96 -10.98
C TYR A 124 8.70 -3.84 -10.35
N LEU A 125 8.75 -2.63 -10.90
CA LEU A 125 8.02 -1.47 -10.37
C LEU A 125 6.83 -1.07 -11.27
N TYR A 126 6.63 -1.79 -12.35
CA TYR A 126 5.53 -1.58 -13.30
C TYR A 126 5.36 -0.12 -13.71
N ASN A 127 4.14 0.41 -13.58
CA ASN A 127 3.83 1.79 -13.92
C ASN A 127 4.26 2.81 -12.84
N LEU A 128 4.74 2.35 -11.67
CA LEU A 128 5.04 3.26 -10.57
C LEU A 128 6.07 4.33 -10.93
N PRO A 129 7.23 4.04 -11.56
CA PRO A 129 8.21 5.06 -11.93
C PRO A 129 7.69 6.09 -12.95
N ARG A 130 6.68 5.73 -13.73
CA ARG A 130 6.07 6.62 -14.73
C ARG A 130 5.16 7.67 -14.11
N TYR A 131 4.62 7.42 -12.91
CA TYR A 131 3.60 8.25 -12.28
C TYR A 131 4.00 8.75 -10.89
N CYS A 132 5.18 8.38 -10.36
CA CYS A 132 5.75 9.01 -9.19
C CYS A 132 6.89 9.97 -9.58
N LYS A 133 7.23 10.88 -8.67
CA LYS A 133 8.48 11.63 -8.81
C LYS A 133 9.64 10.64 -8.73
N CYS A 134 10.41 10.52 -9.79
CA CYS A 134 11.52 9.58 -9.90
C CYS A 134 12.81 10.33 -10.28
N THR A 135 13.85 10.18 -9.47
CA THR A 135 15.16 10.79 -9.68
C THR A 135 16.19 9.69 -9.94
N ILE A 136 16.94 9.79 -11.02
CA ILE A 136 18.07 8.91 -11.30
C ILE A 136 19.34 9.72 -11.22
N ARG A 137 20.29 9.31 -10.39
CA ARG A 137 21.54 10.03 -10.16
C ARG A 137 22.72 9.09 -10.26
N ASP A 138 23.72 9.51 -11.01
CA ASP A 138 25.06 8.94 -10.97
C ASP A 138 25.97 9.85 -10.14
N ILE A 139 26.62 9.29 -9.13
CA ILE A 139 27.49 10.09 -8.23
C ILE A 139 28.83 10.44 -8.89
N GLU A 140 29.25 9.69 -9.93
CA GLU A 140 30.52 9.97 -10.64
C GLU A 140 30.40 10.95 -11.81
N ASP A 141 29.23 11.10 -12.36
CA ASP A 141 29.00 11.94 -13.56
C ASP A 141 28.55 13.34 -13.14
N ASP A 142 29.40 14.10 -12.46
CA ASP A 142 29.28 15.52 -12.07
C ASP A 142 27.84 15.99 -11.75
N GLY A 143 27.04 15.10 -11.17
CA GLY A 143 25.73 15.45 -10.64
C GLY A 143 24.62 15.56 -11.69
N ALA A 144 24.74 14.94 -12.85
CA ALA A 144 23.63 14.86 -13.81
C ALA A 144 22.43 14.15 -13.16
N VAL A 145 21.47 14.93 -12.69
CA VAL A 145 20.21 14.46 -12.10
C VAL A 145 19.17 14.47 -13.18
N VAL A 146 18.61 13.31 -13.49
CA VAL A 146 17.44 13.21 -14.36
C VAL A 146 16.22 13.05 -13.47
N VAL A 147 15.32 14.01 -13.52
CA VAL A 147 14.05 13.99 -12.77
C VAL A 147 12.93 13.71 -13.75
N TYR A 148 12.14 12.71 -13.42
CA TYR A 148 10.92 12.34 -14.14
C TYR A 148 9.70 12.63 -13.27
N ASN A 149 8.60 13.10 -13.89
CA ASN A 149 7.30 13.29 -13.25
C ASN A 149 7.34 14.15 -11.98
N GLU A 150 7.97 15.32 -12.05
CA GLU A 150 8.10 16.24 -10.92
C GLU A 150 6.74 16.61 -10.30
N ASP A 151 5.71 16.76 -11.16
CA ASP A 151 4.32 17.08 -10.76
C ASP A 151 3.47 15.86 -10.42
N SER A 152 4.09 14.73 -10.04
CA SER A 152 3.36 13.53 -9.68
C SER A 152 2.37 13.76 -8.54
N PHE A 153 1.18 13.16 -8.67
CA PHE A 153 0.14 13.18 -7.64
C PHE A 153 0.40 12.22 -6.48
N LEU A 154 1.43 11.36 -6.56
CA LEU A 154 1.74 10.39 -5.51
C LEU A 154 2.49 11.04 -4.35
N ASP A 155 2.29 10.49 -3.16
CA ASP A 155 2.94 10.89 -1.91
C ASP A 155 4.29 10.21 -1.67
N ILE A 156 4.79 9.48 -2.66
CA ILE A 156 6.13 8.85 -2.65
C ILE A 156 7.03 9.44 -3.73
N GLU A 157 8.32 9.37 -3.48
CA GLU A 157 9.39 9.73 -4.41
C GLU A 157 10.39 8.58 -4.49
N LEU A 158 10.76 8.17 -5.69
CA LEU A 158 11.78 7.17 -5.94
C LEU A 158 13.10 7.84 -6.29
N GLU A 159 14.17 7.42 -5.65
CA GLU A 159 15.52 7.81 -6.02
C GLU A 159 16.33 6.54 -6.36
N LEU A 160 16.91 6.53 -7.53
CA LEU A 160 17.82 5.48 -7.99
C LEU A 160 19.21 6.06 -8.06
N ILE A 161 20.11 5.58 -7.22
CA ILE A 161 21.44 6.16 -7.07
C ILE A 161 22.49 5.06 -7.25
N GLY A 162 23.34 5.24 -8.27
CA GLY A 162 24.57 4.49 -8.37
C GLY A 162 25.63 5.06 -7.44
N PHE A 163 26.28 4.25 -6.63
CA PHE A 163 27.30 4.70 -5.68
C PHE A 163 28.60 3.88 -5.81
N ASP A 164 29.73 4.49 -5.46
CA ASP A 164 30.96 3.80 -5.14
C ASP A 164 30.97 3.51 -3.62
N SER A 165 31.53 2.39 -3.20
CA SER A 165 31.58 1.90 -1.82
C SER A 165 32.12 2.94 -0.80
N LYS A 166 32.85 3.96 -1.28
CA LYS A 166 33.41 5.04 -0.45
C LYS A 166 32.40 6.12 -0.04
N ASP A 167 31.32 6.31 -0.79
CA ASP A 167 30.37 7.41 -0.57
C ASP A 167 29.13 7.01 0.26
N PHE A 168 29.02 5.77 0.65
CA PHE A 168 27.87 5.23 1.38
C PHE A 168 27.63 5.91 2.74
N SER A 169 28.66 6.51 3.33
CA SER A 169 28.56 7.20 4.64
C SER A 169 27.54 8.35 4.64
N LYS A 170 27.26 9.00 3.50
CA LYS A 170 26.28 10.08 3.39
C LYS A 170 24.83 9.63 3.65
N TYR A 171 24.55 8.34 3.42
CA TYR A 171 23.21 7.76 3.61
C TYR A 171 23.04 7.05 4.96
N LYS A 172 24.09 6.96 5.79
CA LYS A 172 24.05 6.40 7.14
C LYS A 172 23.71 7.44 8.21
N SER A 173 22.80 8.36 7.91
CA SER A 173 22.36 9.34 8.91
C SER A 173 21.26 8.76 9.81
N THR A 174 21.08 9.35 11.01
CA THR A 174 19.99 9.00 11.92
C THR A 174 18.59 9.30 11.35
N ASP A 175 18.53 10.04 10.24
CA ASP A 175 17.31 10.48 9.59
C ASP A 175 16.92 9.57 8.40
N VAL A 176 17.62 8.46 8.23
CA VAL A 176 17.43 7.50 7.15
C VAL A 176 17.33 6.09 7.72
N HIS A 177 16.32 5.34 7.29
CA HIS A 177 16.22 3.93 7.62
C HIS A 177 16.84 3.11 6.46
N THR A 178 17.93 2.38 6.74
CA THR A 178 18.63 1.57 5.73
C THR A 178 18.23 0.10 5.85
N ILE A 179 17.86 -0.50 4.73
CA ILE A 179 17.59 -1.92 4.56
C ILE A 179 18.70 -2.50 3.68
N ASN A 180 19.38 -3.52 4.18
CA ASN A 180 20.49 -4.18 3.49
C ASN A 180 20.08 -5.58 3.06
N ASP A 181 20.55 -6.03 1.90
CA ASP A 181 20.30 -7.37 1.37
C ASP A 181 20.84 -8.52 2.23
N SER A 182 21.87 -8.27 3.05
CA SER A 182 22.35 -9.25 4.02
C SER A 182 21.30 -9.70 5.04
N TRP A 183 20.26 -8.89 5.26
CA TRP A 183 19.15 -9.22 6.15
C TRP A 183 18.32 -10.41 5.65
N PHE A 184 18.39 -10.70 4.35
CA PHE A 184 17.60 -11.75 3.71
C PHE A 184 18.38 -13.07 3.53
N LEU A 185 19.70 -13.03 3.70
CA LEU A 185 20.54 -14.18 3.41
C LEU A 185 20.52 -15.25 4.52
N ASP A 186 20.22 -14.88 5.77
CA ASP A 186 20.36 -15.73 6.95
C ASP A 186 19.05 -16.14 7.63
N LYS A 187 17.90 -15.94 7.01
CA LYS A 187 16.61 -16.17 7.70
C LYS A 187 15.74 -17.17 6.95
N ASP A 188 15.33 -18.21 7.68
CA ASP A 188 14.22 -19.07 7.27
C ASP A 188 12.92 -18.23 7.25
N PHE A 189 12.36 -18.07 6.07
CA PHE A 189 11.14 -17.30 5.83
C PHE A 189 9.86 -18.13 6.02
N ASP A 190 9.88 -19.08 6.94
CA ASP A 190 8.80 -20.04 7.14
C ASP A 190 7.65 -19.50 8.01
N GLU A 191 7.58 -18.19 8.24
CA GLU A 191 6.49 -17.60 9.00
C GLU A 191 5.32 -17.19 8.10
N THR A 192 4.21 -17.82 8.36
CA THR A 192 2.93 -17.61 7.70
C THR A 192 2.28 -16.29 8.12
N ILE A 193 1.89 -15.44 7.16
CA ILE A 193 1.15 -14.21 7.41
C ILE A 193 -0.33 -14.42 7.12
N ASP A 194 -1.15 -14.28 8.15
CA ASP A 194 -2.60 -14.45 8.06
C ASP A 194 -3.26 -13.39 7.18
N ILE A 195 -4.15 -13.82 6.29
CA ILE A 195 -4.98 -12.96 5.44
C ILE A 195 -6.38 -12.70 6.01
N SER A 196 -6.65 -13.09 7.25
CA SER A 196 -7.99 -12.94 7.83
C SER A 196 -8.43 -11.48 7.93
N MET A 197 -7.52 -10.54 8.17
CA MET A 197 -7.82 -9.10 8.07
C MET A 197 -8.21 -8.69 6.66
N ALA A 198 -7.56 -9.22 5.63
CA ALA A 198 -7.89 -8.91 4.23
C ALA A 198 -9.31 -9.36 3.87
N ARG A 199 -9.76 -10.49 4.38
CA ARG A 199 -11.15 -10.95 4.22
C ARG A 199 -12.15 -9.97 4.83
N ARG A 200 -11.82 -9.38 5.99
CA ARG A 200 -12.66 -8.35 6.64
C ARG A 200 -12.62 -7.02 5.88
N VAL A 201 -11.48 -6.64 5.33
CA VAL A 201 -11.38 -5.48 4.43
C VAL A 201 -12.32 -5.66 3.23
N ASN A 202 -12.36 -6.85 2.62
CA ASN A 202 -13.31 -7.16 1.56
C ASN A 202 -14.77 -6.97 1.99
N MET A 203 -15.12 -7.33 3.23
CA MET A 203 -16.47 -7.09 3.76
C MET A 203 -16.81 -5.61 3.84
N VAL A 204 -15.85 -4.74 4.17
CA VAL A 204 -16.05 -3.29 4.20
C VAL A 204 -16.45 -2.77 2.82
N TYR A 205 -15.78 -3.21 1.77
CA TYR A 205 -16.16 -2.85 0.40
C TYR A 205 -17.59 -3.28 0.06
N ASN A 206 -17.97 -4.51 0.40
CA ASN A 206 -19.32 -5.02 0.16
C ASN A 206 -20.38 -4.22 0.93
N VAL A 207 -20.14 -3.95 2.22
CA VAL A 207 -21.05 -3.12 3.04
C VAL A 207 -21.08 -1.68 2.52
N GLY A 208 -19.94 -1.12 2.13
CA GLY A 208 -19.87 0.22 1.54
C GLY A 208 -20.66 0.35 0.24
N ALA A 209 -20.73 -0.71 -0.56
CA ALA A 209 -21.55 -0.76 -1.76
C ALA A 209 -23.06 -0.74 -1.44
N ASP A 210 -23.47 -1.41 -0.37
CA ASP A 210 -24.86 -1.45 0.09
C ASP A 210 -25.34 -0.11 0.70
N PHE A 211 -24.41 0.81 1.02
CA PHE A 211 -24.69 2.12 1.61
C PHE A 211 -24.35 3.27 0.65
N ASP A 212 -25.20 3.49 -0.33
CA ASP A 212 -25.00 4.51 -1.39
C ASP A 212 -24.78 5.93 -0.87
N ASN A 213 -25.31 6.25 0.30
CA ASN A 213 -25.27 7.57 0.91
C ASN A 213 -24.29 7.68 2.09
N LEU A 214 -23.22 6.91 2.11
CA LEU A 214 -22.17 7.12 3.09
C LEU A 214 -21.55 8.50 2.91
N PRO A 215 -21.27 9.23 4.01
CA PRO A 215 -20.60 10.51 3.93
C PRO A 215 -19.19 10.32 3.34
N GLN A 216 -18.76 11.33 2.62
CA GLN A 216 -17.38 11.45 2.20
C GLN A 216 -16.54 11.95 3.39
N ASP A 217 -15.40 12.47 3.20
CA ASP A 217 -14.39 12.89 4.17
C ASP A 217 -14.84 13.93 5.24
N ASN A 218 -16.12 14.01 5.57
CA ASN A 218 -16.65 14.91 6.58
C ASN A 218 -16.93 14.19 7.91
N PRO A 219 -16.15 14.42 8.96
CA PRO A 219 -16.32 13.77 10.26
C PRO A 219 -17.65 14.11 10.95
N ASN A 220 -18.26 15.27 10.63
CA ASN A 220 -19.54 15.67 11.23
C ASN A 220 -20.74 14.83 10.76
N THR A 221 -20.56 14.01 9.73
CA THR A 221 -21.58 13.10 9.23
C THR A 221 -21.36 11.66 9.69
N ALA A 222 -20.57 11.46 10.73
CA ALA A 222 -20.14 10.17 11.27
C ALA A 222 -21.29 9.19 11.61
N LYS A 223 -22.51 9.67 11.91
CA LYS A 223 -23.68 8.81 12.22
C LYS A 223 -24.00 7.79 11.12
N ARG A 224 -23.75 8.12 9.85
CA ARG A 224 -23.98 7.18 8.75
C ARG A 224 -22.91 6.09 8.71
N TYR A 225 -21.65 6.45 8.98
CA TYR A 225 -20.58 5.45 9.13
C TYR A 225 -20.84 4.56 10.35
N ASP A 226 -21.34 5.08 11.47
CA ASP A 226 -21.69 4.29 12.63
C ASP A 226 -22.74 3.23 12.29
N LYS A 227 -23.78 3.60 11.53
CA LYS A 227 -24.80 2.66 11.06
C LYS A 227 -24.17 1.59 10.13
N ALA A 228 -23.36 2.00 9.18
CA ALA A 228 -22.67 1.08 8.29
C ALA A 228 -21.70 0.16 9.05
N LEU A 229 -21.01 0.68 10.07
CA LEU A 229 -20.13 -0.11 10.94
C LEU A 229 -20.89 -1.15 11.76
N VAL A 230 -22.06 -0.81 12.30
CA VAL A 230 -22.94 -1.79 12.98
C VAL A 230 -23.35 -2.90 12.03
N TYR A 231 -23.75 -2.55 10.80
CA TYR A 231 -24.10 -3.52 9.77
C TYR A 231 -22.90 -4.38 9.36
N PHE A 232 -21.75 -3.77 9.20
CA PHE A 232 -20.49 -4.48 8.95
C PHE A 232 -20.17 -5.48 10.05
N CYS A 233 -20.27 -5.08 11.34
CA CYS A 233 -20.05 -5.97 12.47
C CYS A 233 -21.01 -7.15 12.48
N TYR A 234 -22.26 -6.96 12.07
CA TYR A 234 -23.23 -8.04 11.94
C TYR A 234 -22.87 -9.02 10.84
N GLN A 235 -22.38 -8.54 9.69
CA GLN A 235 -22.03 -9.37 8.53
C GLN A 235 -20.63 -10.00 8.60
N GLN A 236 -19.79 -9.63 9.55
CA GLN A 236 -18.41 -10.13 9.56
C GLN A 236 -18.22 -11.45 10.34
N SER A 237 -19.23 -12.32 10.41
CA SER A 237 -18.99 -13.68 10.88
C SER A 237 -17.93 -14.38 10.02
N PRO A 238 -17.16 -15.34 10.56
CA PRO A 238 -16.15 -16.07 9.79
C PRO A 238 -16.72 -16.68 8.51
N GLU A 239 -17.94 -17.23 8.58
CA GLU A 239 -18.62 -17.83 7.43
C GLU A 239 -19.03 -16.81 6.38
N ASP A 240 -19.54 -15.65 6.79
CA ASP A 240 -19.96 -14.60 5.84
C ASP A 240 -18.75 -13.94 5.19
N THR A 241 -17.67 -13.70 5.93
CA THR A 241 -16.43 -13.19 5.39
C THR A 241 -15.82 -14.16 4.38
N GLN A 242 -15.83 -15.46 4.68
CA GLN A 242 -15.35 -16.48 3.76
C GLN A 242 -16.21 -16.54 2.48
N LYS A 243 -17.54 -16.62 2.63
CA LYS A 243 -18.47 -16.64 1.47
C LYS A 243 -18.28 -15.43 0.54
N LYS A 244 -18.09 -14.24 1.09
CA LYS A 244 -17.86 -13.02 0.30
C LYS A 244 -16.49 -13.05 -0.39
N TRP A 245 -15.48 -13.58 0.28
CA TRP A 245 -14.15 -13.76 -0.29
C TRP A 245 -14.14 -14.76 -1.44
N ASP A 246 -14.83 -15.89 -1.28
CA ASP A 246 -14.92 -16.95 -2.30
C ASP A 246 -15.70 -16.51 -3.54
N ARG A 247 -16.60 -15.55 -3.40
CA ARG A 247 -17.36 -14.96 -4.53
C ARG A 247 -16.54 -14.02 -5.40
N ILE A 248 -15.35 -13.58 -4.96
CA ILE A 248 -14.48 -12.80 -5.83
C ILE A 248 -14.01 -13.71 -6.96
N ASP A 249 -14.24 -13.26 -8.19
CA ASP A 249 -13.83 -13.98 -9.39
C ASP A 249 -12.36 -14.41 -9.32
N THR A 250 -12.06 -15.56 -9.88
CA THR A 250 -10.68 -16.07 -10.00
C THR A 250 -10.00 -15.59 -11.28
N ASN A 251 -10.64 -14.68 -12.02
CA ASN A 251 -10.01 -14.01 -13.14
C ASN A 251 -8.97 -12.98 -12.62
N GLN A 252 -8.16 -12.47 -13.51
CA GLN A 252 -7.08 -11.54 -13.19
C GLN A 252 -7.54 -10.32 -12.36
N ILE A 253 -8.68 -9.72 -12.72
CA ILE A 253 -9.21 -8.55 -11.98
C ILE A 253 -9.63 -8.94 -10.56
N GLY A 254 -10.26 -10.09 -10.40
CA GLY A 254 -10.66 -10.61 -9.09
C GLY A 254 -9.45 -10.89 -8.20
N ILE A 255 -8.38 -11.47 -8.75
CA ILE A 255 -7.13 -11.71 -8.04
C ILE A 255 -6.48 -10.38 -7.59
N LYS A 256 -6.39 -9.39 -8.49
CA LYS A 256 -5.91 -8.04 -8.17
C LYS A 256 -6.76 -7.39 -7.06
N ASN A 257 -8.07 -7.63 -7.04
CA ASN A 257 -8.95 -7.16 -5.96
C ASN A 257 -8.68 -7.87 -4.63
N LYS A 258 -8.39 -9.18 -4.63
CA LYS A 258 -7.98 -9.90 -3.41
C LYS A 258 -6.68 -9.35 -2.86
N LEU A 259 -5.67 -9.14 -3.71
CA LEU A 259 -4.40 -8.53 -3.32
C LEU A 259 -4.57 -7.10 -2.78
N SER A 260 -5.48 -6.31 -3.35
CA SER A 260 -5.83 -4.98 -2.85
C SER A 260 -6.25 -5.01 -1.38
N ASN A 261 -7.08 -5.98 -1.02
CA ASN A 261 -7.52 -6.17 0.37
C ASN A 261 -6.35 -6.58 1.29
N VAL A 262 -5.42 -7.40 0.80
CA VAL A 262 -4.20 -7.79 1.54
C VAL A 262 -3.33 -6.56 1.82
N PHE A 263 -3.00 -5.78 0.80
CA PHE A 263 -2.16 -4.59 0.94
C PHE A 263 -2.80 -3.51 1.81
N CYS A 264 -4.13 -3.36 1.75
CA CYS A 264 -4.87 -2.47 2.64
C CYS A 264 -4.76 -2.92 4.11
N ALA A 265 -4.96 -4.20 4.38
CA ALA A 265 -4.87 -4.77 5.72
C ALA A 265 -3.47 -4.61 6.32
N ASP A 266 -2.42 -4.79 5.52
CA ASP A 266 -1.02 -4.64 5.93
C ASP A 266 -0.70 -3.24 6.50
N CYS A 267 -1.41 -2.22 6.03
CA CYS A 267 -1.21 -0.83 6.49
C CYS A 267 -1.94 -0.49 7.79
N PHE A 268 -2.93 -1.25 8.21
CA PHE A 268 -3.81 -0.89 9.31
C PHE A 268 -3.11 -0.70 10.65
N PRO A 269 -2.24 -1.62 11.12
CA PRO A 269 -1.59 -1.45 12.41
C PRO A 269 -0.75 -0.18 12.46
N SER A 270 0.09 0.08 11.48
CA SER A 270 0.97 1.25 11.44
C SER A 270 0.19 2.57 11.38
N ARG A 271 -0.89 2.63 10.62
CA ARG A 271 -1.76 3.81 10.53
C ARG A 271 -2.49 4.08 11.84
N LEU A 272 -2.99 3.03 12.48
CA LEU A 272 -3.70 3.19 13.74
C LEU A 272 -2.75 3.67 14.84
N ILE A 273 -1.57 3.05 14.94
CA ILE A 273 -0.52 3.49 15.86
C ILE A 273 -0.14 4.95 15.61
N TYR A 274 -0.02 5.35 14.35
CA TYR A 274 0.30 6.73 14.00
C TYR A 274 -0.72 7.72 14.62
N VAL A 275 -2.01 7.55 14.34
CA VAL A 275 -3.02 8.51 14.82
C VAL A 275 -3.25 8.47 16.34
N ILE A 276 -3.09 7.30 16.97
CA ILE A 276 -3.14 7.19 18.44
C ILE A 276 -1.98 7.98 19.05
N ASN A 277 -0.79 7.81 18.54
CA ASN A 277 0.42 8.42 19.10
C ASN A 277 0.53 9.92 18.82
N GLU A 278 -0.11 10.43 17.78
CA GLU A 278 -0.28 11.87 17.56
C GLU A 278 -1.24 12.49 18.59
N SER A 279 -2.13 11.70 19.19
CA SER A 279 -3.13 12.22 20.09
C SER A 279 -2.67 12.27 21.55
N GLU A 280 -2.05 11.24 22.14
CA GLU A 280 -1.78 11.22 23.57
C GLU A 280 -0.78 10.17 24.10
N GLU A 281 -0.64 8.96 23.55
CA GLU A 281 0.10 7.86 24.17
C GLU A 281 1.07 7.14 23.25
N LYS A 282 2.14 6.60 23.85
CA LYS A 282 3.09 5.74 23.13
C LYS A 282 2.54 4.31 23.04
N VAL A 283 1.83 4.03 22.00
CA VAL A 283 1.37 2.67 21.67
C VAL A 283 2.36 2.06 20.69
N ALA A 284 2.89 0.88 21.02
CA ALA A 284 3.71 0.07 20.13
C ALA A 284 2.83 -1.05 19.51
N ASN A 285 3.28 -1.65 18.41
CA ASN A 285 2.54 -2.73 17.77
C ASN A 285 2.28 -3.91 18.72
N SER A 286 3.28 -4.27 19.54
CA SER A 286 3.21 -5.34 20.52
C SER A 286 2.11 -5.17 21.60
N ASN A 287 1.63 -3.95 21.82
CA ASN A 287 0.58 -3.67 22.81
C ASN A 287 -0.70 -3.07 22.19
N LEU A 288 -0.77 -2.95 20.86
CA LEU A 288 -1.90 -2.35 20.15
C LEU A 288 -3.23 -3.04 20.47
N SER A 289 -3.24 -4.37 20.44
CA SER A 289 -4.43 -5.16 20.73
C SER A 289 -4.97 -4.92 22.14
N ASN A 290 -4.11 -4.94 23.15
CA ASN A 290 -4.50 -4.68 24.54
C ASN A 290 -5.00 -3.24 24.72
N TYR A 291 -4.37 -2.29 24.03
CA TYR A 291 -4.82 -0.90 24.03
C TYR A 291 -6.21 -0.77 23.40
N LEU A 292 -6.45 -1.40 22.25
CA LEU A 292 -7.74 -1.43 21.58
C LEU A 292 -8.84 -2.05 22.44
N LYS A 293 -8.57 -3.18 23.12
CA LYS A 293 -9.55 -3.82 24.01
C LYS A 293 -9.99 -2.89 25.13
N ARG A 294 -9.09 -2.08 25.66
CA ARG A 294 -9.34 -1.16 26.77
C ARG A 294 -9.95 0.17 26.34
N GLU A 295 -9.45 0.74 25.24
CA GLU A 295 -9.72 2.13 24.84
C GLU A 295 -10.52 2.24 23.54
N TYR A 296 -11.24 1.19 23.12
CA TYR A 296 -11.88 1.12 21.81
C TYR A 296 -12.73 2.36 21.44
N PRO A 297 -13.64 2.87 22.31
CA PRO A 297 -14.43 4.07 21.97
C PRO A 297 -13.56 5.29 21.70
N LYS A 298 -12.54 5.51 22.53
CA LYS A 298 -11.58 6.61 22.36
C LYS A 298 -10.82 6.50 21.04
N VAL A 299 -10.38 5.30 20.68
CA VAL A 299 -9.68 5.06 19.41
C VAL A 299 -10.58 5.35 18.21
N VAL A 300 -11.85 4.95 18.27
CA VAL A 300 -12.82 5.26 17.23
C VAL A 300 -13.00 6.77 17.06
N ASP A 301 -13.06 7.53 18.14
CA ASP A 301 -13.17 8.99 18.11
C ASP A 301 -11.90 9.63 17.51
N ILE A 302 -10.71 9.15 17.87
CA ILE A 302 -9.44 9.59 17.28
C ILE A 302 -9.42 9.35 15.77
N VAL A 303 -9.83 8.16 15.32
CA VAL A 303 -9.88 7.83 13.90
C VAL A 303 -10.86 8.74 13.17
N LYS A 304 -12.04 8.98 13.73
CA LYS A 304 -13.04 9.89 13.14
C LYS A 304 -12.53 11.32 13.06
N ALA A 305 -11.83 11.80 14.07
CA ALA A 305 -11.22 13.15 14.08
C ALA A 305 -10.14 13.30 12.97
N ASN A 306 -9.47 12.21 12.61
CA ASN A 306 -8.42 12.18 11.58
C ASN A 306 -8.91 11.60 10.24
N LEU A 307 -10.21 11.41 10.05
CA LEU A 307 -10.78 10.64 8.93
C LEU A 307 -10.33 11.14 7.57
N LYS A 308 -10.33 12.45 7.34
CA LYS A 308 -9.92 13.04 6.06
C LYS A 308 -8.47 12.70 5.71
N SER A 309 -7.56 12.84 6.66
CA SER A 309 -6.15 12.56 6.45
C SER A 309 -5.89 11.07 6.23
N LEU A 310 -6.58 10.22 6.98
CA LEU A 310 -6.48 8.77 6.85
C LEU A 310 -7.04 8.27 5.51
N ALA A 311 -8.19 8.79 5.09
CA ALA A 311 -8.78 8.44 3.78
C ALA A 311 -7.87 8.86 2.62
N LYS A 312 -7.20 10.03 2.73
CA LYS A 312 -6.19 10.47 1.78
C LYS A 312 -5.01 9.50 1.71
N CYS A 313 -4.52 9.02 2.86
CA CYS A 313 -3.45 8.01 2.90
C CYS A 313 -3.89 6.68 2.27
N GLU A 314 -5.14 6.27 2.49
CA GLU A 314 -5.66 5.05 1.86
C GLU A 314 -5.74 5.18 0.34
N HIS A 315 -6.23 6.30 -0.14
CA HIS A 315 -6.26 6.58 -1.57
C HIS A 315 -4.85 6.59 -2.19
N ALA A 316 -3.87 7.19 -1.52
CA ALA A 316 -2.49 7.21 -1.97
C ALA A 316 -1.90 5.78 -2.05
N ARG A 317 -2.12 4.96 -1.02
CA ARG A 317 -1.76 3.54 -1.03
C ARG A 317 -2.41 2.79 -2.19
N TRP A 318 -3.71 3.02 -2.38
CA TRP A 318 -4.47 2.38 -3.45
C TRP A 318 -3.95 2.79 -4.85
N ASN A 319 -3.58 4.05 -5.04
CA ASN A 319 -2.95 4.51 -6.27
C ASN A 319 -1.63 3.75 -6.54
N VAL A 320 -0.74 3.68 -5.55
CA VAL A 320 0.53 2.93 -5.67
C VAL A 320 0.26 1.47 -6.00
N GLU A 321 -0.67 0.83 -5.29
CA GLU A 321 -1.06 -0.55 -5.54
C GLU A 321 -1.51 -0.76 -6.99
N LYS A 322 -2.41 0.06 -7.50
CA LYS A 322 -2.92 -0.10 -8.87
C LYS A 322 -1.81 0.06 -9.91
N LEU A 323 -0.90 1.01 -9.70
CA LEU A 323 0.26 1.17 -10.58
C LEU A 323 1.19 -0.04 -10.54
N LEU A 324 1.45 -0.60 -9.36
CA LEU A 324 2.22 -1.84 -9.18
C LEU A 324 1.53 -3.08 -9.73
N LEU A 325 0.21 -3.06 -9.87
CA LEU A 325 -0.59 -4.10 -10.51
C LEU A 325 -0.80 -3.87 -12.02
N GLY A 326 -0.03 -2.95 -12.62
CA GLY A 326 -0.06 -2.68 -14.06
C GLY A 326 -1.18 -1.76 -14.55
N PHE A 327 -1.97 -1.17 -13.63
CA PHE A 327 -2.95 -0.15 -14.02
C PHE A 327 -2.27 1.17 -14.34
N ARG A 328 -2.93 1.98 -15.18
CA ARG A 328 -2.56 3.37 -15.43
C ARG A 328 -3.76 4.32 -15.27
N PRO A 329 -3.53 5.62 -15.02
CA PRO A 329 -4.58 6.63 -15.08
C PRO A 329 -5.09 6.82 -16.51
N LEU A 330 -6.23 7.50 -16.64
CA LEU A 330 -6.75 7.94 -17.92
C LEU A 330 -5.77 8.91 -18.61
N SER A 331 -5.68 8.81 -19.93
CA SER A 331 -5.09 9.88 -20.74
C SER A 331 -6.03 11.09 -20.81
N GLU A 332 -5.54 12.22 -21.30
CA GLU A 332 -6.36 13.42 -21.50
C GLU A 332 -7.53 13.15 -22.46
N GLU A 333 -7.30 12.39 -23.52
CA GLU A 333 -8.33 12.00 -24.49
C GLU A 333 -9.41 11.11 -23.84
N GLU A 334 -8.99 10.14 -23.05
CA GLU A 334 -9.91 9.25 -22.31
C GLU A 334 -10.74 10.01 -21.27
N HIS A 335 -10.16 11.04 -20.63
CA HIS A 335 -10.90 11.93 -19.75
C HIS A 335 -11.98 12.72 -20.50
N LEU A 336 -11.64 13.30 -21.64
CA LEU A 336 -12.60 14.04 -22.48
C LEU A 336 -13.73 13.14 -22.97
N GLU A 337 -13.41 11.88 -23.36
CA GLU A 337 -14.43 10.92 -23.76
C GLU A 337 -15.34 10.56 -22.57
N ASP A 338 -14.80 10.30 -21.37
CA ASP A 338 -15.58 10.00 -20.17
C ASP A 338 -16.53 11.16 -19.79
N GLU A 339 -16.09 12.41 -19.95
CA GLU A 339 -16.91 13.59 -19.65
C GLU A 339 -18.09 13.78 -20.63
N GLN A 340 -17.97 13.31 -21.86
CA GLN A 340 -19.04 13.37 -22.87
C GLN A 340 -20.10 12.28 -22.70
N LEU A 341 -19.81 11.23 -21.92
CA LEU A 341 -20.71 10.09 -21.72
C LEU A 341 -21.55 10.25 -20.47
N PHE A 342 -22.76 9.70 -20.48
CA PHE A 342 -23.72 9.76 -19.38
C PHE A 342 -24.35 8.42 -19.07
N GLY A 343 -24.82 8.25 -17.85
CA GLY A 343 -25.62 7.10 -17.41
C GLY A 343 -24.97 5.75 -17.71
N ARG A 344 -25.68 4.89 -18.41
CA ARG A 344 -25.24 3.51 -18.73
C ARG A 344 -24.03 3.48 -19.65
N ASP A 345 -23.93 4.40 -20.61
CA ASP A 345 -22.83 4.44 -21.58
C ASP A 345 -21.52 4.81 -20.87
N ARG A 346 -21.56 5.76 -19.96
CA ARG A 346 -20.41 6.12 -19.11
C ARG A 346 -19.97 4.95 -18.23
N THR A 347 -20.94 4.25 -17.62
CA THR A 347 -20.65 3.07 -16.80
C THR A 347 -19.99 1.94 -17.61
N ALA A 348 -20.51 1.67 -18.80
CA ALA A 348 -19.97 0.66 -19.70
C ALA A 348 -18.56 1.03 -20.17
N TYR A 349 -18.32 2.29 -20.50
CA TYR A 349 -17.02 2.82 -20.89
C TYR A 349 -15.98 2.62 -19.78
N ARG A 350 -16.28 3.08 -18.56
CA ARG A 350 -15.40 2.91 -17.40
C ARG A 350 -15.10 1.45 -17.08
N LYS A 351 -16.07 0.56 -17.21
CA LYS A 351 -15.88 -0.88 -17.06
C LYS A 351 -14.92 -1.43 -18.12
N ARG A 352 -15.06 -1.01 -19.39
CA ARG A 352 -14.15 -1.39 -20.47
C ARG A 352 -12.72 -0.91 -20.20
N LEU A 353 -12.55 0.33 -19.78
CA LEU A 353 -11.24 0.87 -19.40
C LEU A 353 -10.60 0.05 -18.28
N LYS A 354 -11.35 -0.23 -17.22
CA LYS A 354 -10.87 -1.03 -16.07
C LYS A 354 -10.42 -2.42 -16.49
N ASN A 355 -11.15 -3.06 -17.40
CA ASN A 355 -10.77 -4.37 -17.95
C ASN A 355 -9.44 -4.31 -18.74
N ASN A 356 -9.10 -3.15 -19.27
CA ASN A 356 -7.85 -2.88 -19.99
C ASN A 356 -6.75 -2.29 -19.10
N GLY A 357 -6.86 -2.42 -17.78
CA GLY A 357 -5.85 -1.90 -16.86
C GLY A 357 -5.82 -0.36 -16.73
N ILE A 358 -6.94 0.32 -17.03
CA ILE A 358 -7.06 1.78 -16.95
C ILE A 358 -8.09 2.13 -15.89
N HIS A 359 -7.75 3.00 -14.94
CA HIS A 359 -8.67 3.33 -13.85
C HIS A 359 -8.84 4.82 -13.67
N ILE A 360 -10.10 5.29 -13.68
CA ILE A 360 -10.43 6.72 -13.55
C ILE A 360 -10.03 7.31 -12.19
N ASP A 361 -10.07 6.51 -11.13
CA ASP A 361 -9.74 6.94 -9.78
C ASP A 361 -8.23 7.00 -9.50
N LEU A 362 -7.38 6.61 -10.47
CA LEU A 362 -5.93 6.79 -10.39
C LEU A 362 -5.58 8.28 -10.59
N CYS A 363 -5.71 9.04 -9.51
CA CYS A 363 -5.49 10.48 -9.50
C CYS A 363 -5.23 10.97 -8.07
N SER A 364 -4.97 12.27 -7.87
CA SER A 364 -4.87 12.84 -6.54
C SER A 364 -6.21 12.72 -5.79
N TYR A 365 -6.16 12.67 -4.45
CA TYR A 365 -7.39 12.66 -3.64
C TYR A 365 -8.25 13.92 -3.86
N ARG A 366 -7.63 15.03 -4.21
CA ARG A 366 -8.31 16.26 -4.59
C ARG A 366 -9.07 16.11 -5.91
N ASP A 367 -8.47 15.47 -6.90
CA ASP A 367 -9.10 15.23 -8.19
C ASP A 367 -10.19 14.15 -8.11
N LEU A 368 -9.99 13.10 -7.30
CA LEU A 368 -11.03 12.11 -7.02
C LEU A 368 -12.32 12.77 -6.54
N ARG A 369 -12.21 13.77 -5.66
CA ARG A 369 -13.37 14.55 -5.18
C ARG A 369 -14.13 15.23 -6.31
N ARG A 370 -13.46 15.64 -7.37
CA ARG A 370 -14.04 16.30 -8.54
C ARG A 370 -14.58 15.30 -9.57
N ILE A 371 -13.82 14.24 -9.83
CA ILE A 371 -14.06 13.29 -10.93
C ILE A 371 -15.06 12.20 -10.51
N ASN A 372 -14.87 11.63 -9.32
CA ASN A 372 -15.66 10.51 -8.82
C ASN A 372 -15.87 10.57 -7.30
N PRO A 373 -16.57 11.61 -6.80
CA PRO A 373 -16.72 11.83 -5.36
C PRO A 373 -17.42 10.67 -4.63
N GLY A 374 -18.22 9.87 -5.34
CA GLY A 374 -18.93 8.72 -4.78
C GLY A 374 -18.00 7.64 -4.24
N ASP A 375 -16.82 7.47 -4.82
CA ASP A 375 -15.88 6.40 -4.45
C ASP A 375 -15.00 6.76 -3.24
N MET A 376 -14.93 8.06 -2.86
CA MET A 376 -14.26 8.49 -1.62
C MET A 376 -14.85 7.82 -0.36
N LYS A 377 -16.11 7.37 -0.42
CA LYS A 377 -16.76 6.65 0.69
C LYS A 377 -16.02 5.38 1.09
N TYR A 378 -15.39 4.69 0.13
CA TYR A 378 -14.68 3.45 0.40
C TYR A 378 -13.42 3.71 1.25
N ASP A 379 -12.62 4.71 0.89
CA ASP A 379 -11.45 5.09 1.67
C ASP A 379 -11.84 5.51 3.09
N CYS A 380 -12.88 6.32 3.22
CA CYS A 380 -13.39 6.76 4.52
C CYS A 380 -13.91 5.59 5.36
N PHE A 381 -14.70 4.70 4.76
CA PHE A 381 -15.30 3.59 5.51
C PHE A 381 -14.26 2.57 5.95
N LEU A 382 -13.27 2.29 5.12
CA LEU A 382 -12.12 1.46 5.49
C LEU A 382 -11.42 2.00 6.75
N MET A 383 -11.17 3.30 6.80
CA MET A 383 -10.52 3.92 7.96
C MET A 383 -11.40 3.87 9.21
N VAL A 384 -12.69 4.13 9.09
CA VAL A 384 -13.63 4.01 10.24
C VAL A 384 -13.71 2.56 10.75
N ALA A 385 -13.67 1.58 9.86
CA ALA A 385 -13.72 0.17 10.20
C ALA A 385 -12.39 -0.41 10.73
N MET A 386 -11.26 0.24 10.46
CA MET A 386 -9.91 -0.24 10.77
C MET A 386 -9.73 -0.69 12.24
N PRO A 387 -10.13 0.07 13.28
CA PRO A 387 -9.98 -0.37 14.67
C PRO A 387 -10.77 -1.66 14.96
N ARG A 388 -11.94 -1.81 14.35
CA ARG A 388 -12.77 -2.99 14.51
C ARG A 388 -12.16 -4.21 13.84
N ILE A 389 -11.63 -4.06 12.65
CA ILE A 389 -10.97 -5.15 11.91
C ILE A 389 -9.77 -5.68 12.69
N ILE A 390 -8.93 -4.81 13.23
CA ILE A 390 -7.77 -5.21 14.04
C ILE A 390 -8.23 -5.92 15.32
N LEU A 391 -9.23 -5.37 16.02
CA LEU A 391 -9.72 -5.95 17.27
C LEU A 391 -10.31 -7.36 17.09
N GLU A 392 -11.06 -7.61 16.02
CA GLU A 392 -11.65 -8.93 15.72
C GLU A 392 -10.62 -9.93 15.24
N TYR A 393 -9.62 -9.48 14.51
CA TYR A 393 -8.47 -10.30 14.13
C TYR A 393 -7.77 -10.89 15.35
N GLU A 394 -7.46 -10.04 16.31
CA GLU A 394 -6.77 -10.40 17.54
C GLU A 394 -7.59 -11.35 18.45
N LYS A 395 -8.91 -11.17 18.50
CA LYS A 395 -9.78 -12.08 19.26
C LYS A 395 -9.73 -13.50 18.72
N ASN A 396 -9.75 -13.67 17.41
CA ASN A 396 -9.72 -15.01 16.81
C ASN A 396 -8.38 -15.70 17.06
N ASN A 397 -7.27 -14.95 16.95
CA ASN A 397 -5.93 -15.51 17.22
C ASN A 397 -5.71 -15.89 18.71
N SER A 398 -6.44 -15.28 19.64
CA SER A 398 -6.36 -15.66 21.05
C SER A 398 -7.16 -16.93 21.38
N LEU A 399 -8.26 -17.18 20.68
CA LEU A 399 -9.07 -18.40 20.84
C LEU A 399 -8.40 -19.64 20.22
N GLU A 400 -7.55 -19.47 19.24
CA GLU A 400 -6.81 -20.58 18.61
C GLU A 400 -5.56 -21.00 19.42
N LYS A 401 -5.16 -20.22 20.43
CA LYS A 401 -4.02 -20.51 21.32
C LYS A 401 -4.40 -21.12 22.66
N GLU A 402 -5.69 -21.18 22.99
CA GLU A 402 -6.25 -21.89 24.13
C GLU A 402 -6.75 -23.30 23.71
#